data_6d6f353690286f3a012d1d81dfd525c9
#
_entry.id   6d6f353690286f3a012d1d81dfd525c9
#
_cell.length_a   1.000
_cell.length_b   1.000
_cell.length_c   1.000
_cell.angle_alpha   90.00
_cell.angle_beta   90.00
_cell.angle_gamma   90.00
#
_symmetry.space_group_name_H-M   'P 1'
#
loop_
_entity.id
_entity.type
_entity.pdbx_description
1 polymer ?
#
loop_
_entity_poly.entity_id
_entity_poly.type
_entity_poly.pdbx_seq_one_letter_code
_entity_poly.pdbx_strand_id
1 'polypeptide(L)'
;MYHRIIRLSLASLALCLSGMASAAEHSTPREARAMFDQAVKYLQANGPEKSWAAFNNRKGPFVKKDLYVYVIDRQGTYVANGAAPDTLVGLKVLDSVDAAGNPLFRQMIAVTEKQQEARIRYVWLNRTHNHVEPKFAWLHREGEYILGVGYYAPRSTADDARKLLDSASSEVKKIGIDKAAASFNNPRGRFVQDDLYVFAINLQSGKFEAHGMNPKWAGTNASDLHDVEGKPLVKEMLELAKTKGEGTVDYVWRNPVTNAVEKKRTFIRRENGSLIGVGFYTE
;
A
#
# COMPACT_ATOMS: atom_id res chain seq x y z
N MET A 1 -28.85 61.23 41.86
CA MET A 1 -28.83 59.81 42.24
C MET A 1 -28.59 59.01 40.98
N TYR A 2 -27.35 58.63 40.65
CA TYR A 2 -26.95 57.99 39.39
C TYR A 2 -26.88 56.47 39.63
N HIS A 3 -27.70 55.71 38.92
CA HIS A 3 -27.57 54.26 38.87
C HIS A 3 -26.64 53.88 37.70
N ARG A 4 -25.44 53.33 37.99
CA ARG A 4 -24.53 52.72 37.01
C ARG A 4 -25.01 51.30 36.79
N ILE A 5 -25.38 51.00 35.55
CA ILE A 5 -25.65 49.65 35.06
C ILE A 5 -24.32 49.06 34.56
N ILE A 6 -23.80 48.04 35.24
CA ILE A 6 -22.63 47.27 34.83
C ILE A 6 -23.14 46.20 33.83
N ARG A 7 -22.71 46.32 32.58
CA ARG A 7 -22.88 45.25 31.56
C ARG A 7 -21.73 44.26 31.68
N LEU A 8 -22.03 43.07 32.15
CA LEU A 8 -21.12 41.90 32.03
C LEU A 8 -21.21 41.37 30.62
N SER A 9 -20.10 41.43 29.91
CA SER A 9 -19.92 40.75 28.61
C SER A 9 -19.45 39.34 28.89
N LEU A 10 -20.32 38.35 28.65
CA LEU A 10 -19.89 36.94 28.58
C LEU A 10 -19.19 36.74 27.25
N ALA A 11 -17.87 36.58 27.29
CA ALA A 11 -17.10 36.08 26.18
C ALA A 11 -17.21 34.54 26.16
N SER A 12 -18.02 34.01 25.24
CA SER A 12 -18.11 32.59 24.98
C SER A 12 -16.86 32.09 24.27
N LEU A 13 -15.95 31.46 25.00
CA LEU A 13 -14.79 30.77 24.46
C LEU A 13 -15.24 29.45 23.85
N ALA A 14 -15.49 29.45 22.54
CA ALA A 14 -15.75 28.21 21.80
C ALA A 14 -14.43 27.42 21.66
N LEU A 15 -14.27 26.39 22.50
CA LEU A 15 -13.19 25.44 22.41
C LEU A 15 -13.47 24.53 21.20
N CYS A 16 -12.84 24.84 20.05
CA CYS A 16 -12.80 23.92 18.92
C CYS A 16 -11.93 22.72 19.32
N LEU A 17 -12.54 21.65 19.85
CA LEU A 17 -11.91 20.34 19.84
C LEU A 17 -11.86 19.86 18.39
N SER A 18 -10.77 20.19 17.70
CA SER A 18 -10.35 19.47 16.50
C SER A 18 -9.99 18.03 16.96
N GLY A 19 -10.94 17.12 16.82
CA GLY A 19 -10.70 15.70 16.93
C GLY A 19 -9.64 15.35 15.89
N MET A 20 -8.38 15.22 16.35
CA MET A 20 -7.37 14.49 15.57
C MET A 20 -7.88 13.07 15.48
N ALA A 21 -8.48 12.72 14.33
CA ALA A 21 -8.62 11.33 13.95
C ALA A 21 -7.20 10.77 13.94
N SER A 22 -6.84 10.03 15.01
CA SER A 22 -5.61 9.26 15.04
C SER A 22 -5.75 8.24 13.92
N ALA A 23 -5.10 8.49 12.80
CA ALA A 23 -4.90 7.46 11.80
C ALA A 23 -4.29 6.27 12.54
N ALA A 24 -4.94 5.11 12.49
CA ALA A 24 -4.47 3.94 13.20
C ALA A 24 -3.05 3.64 12.69
N GLU A 25 -2.08 3.76 13.58
CA GLU A 25 -0.66 3.75 13.25
C GLU A 25 -0.24 2.34 12.86
N HIS A 26 0.27 2.17 11.64
CA HIS A 26 0.85 0.90 11.20
C HIS A 26 2.02 0.50 12.08
N SER A 27 2.13 -0.79 12.31
CA SER A 27 3.30 -1.32 13.01
C SER A 27 4.52 -1.29 12.09
N THR A 28 5.66 -1.03 12.69
CA THR A 28 6.93 -0.92 11.95
C THR A 28 7.53 -2.29 11.60
N PRO A 29 8.39 -2.38 10.59
CA PRO A 29 9.18 -3.57 10.30
C PRO A 29 9.97 -4.09 11.51
N ARG A 30 10.48 -3.17 12.35
CA ARG A 30 11.23 -3.50 13.56
C ARG A 30 10.35 -4.16 14.63
N GLU A 31 9.15 -3.64 14.86
CA GLU A 31 8.18 -4.24 15.79
C GLU A 31 7.76 -5.63 15.32
N ALA A 32 7.50 -5.81 14.02
CA ALA A 32 7.14 -7.09 13.45
C ALA A 32 8.29 -8.12 13.56
N ARG A 33 9.55 -7.71 13.30
CA ARG A 33 10.71 -8.57 13.46
C ARG A 33 10.88 -8.98 14.93
N ALA A 34 10.72 -8.07 15.88
CA ALA A 34 10.80 -8.38 17.31
C ALA A 34 9.73 -9.39 17.76
N MET A 35 8.48 -9.24 17.29
CA MET A 35 7.40 -10.20 17.56
C MET A 35 7.71 -11.56 16.93
N PHE A 36 8.23 -11.59 15.69
CA PHE A 36 8.63 -12.81 15.01
C PHE A 36 9.69 -13.58 15.80
N ASP A 37 10.78 -12.91 16.19
CA ASP A 37 11.87 -13.52 16.96
C ASP A 37 11.37 -14.06 18.32
N GLN A 38 10.47 -13.32 18.97
CA GLN A 38 9.83 -13.76 20.22
C GLN A 38 8.95 -15.00 19.99
N ALA A 39 8.18 -15.03 18.92
CA ALA A 39 7.28 -16.14 18.60
C ALA A 39 8.06 -17.43 18.24
N VAL A 40 9.14 -17.32 17.47
CA VAL A 40 10.02 -18.45 17.14
C VAL A 40 10.63 -19.04 18.44
N LYS A 41 11.22 -18.18 19.29
CA LYS A 41 11.77 -18.62 20.59
C LYS A 41 10.71 -19.27 21.47
N TYR A 42 9.50 -18.72 21.49
CA TYR A 42 8.41 -19.26 22.29
C TYR A 42 7.99 -20.65 21.79
N LEU A 43 7.88 -20.85 20.48
CA LEU A 43 7.55 -22.14 19.88
C LEU A 43 8.62 -23.19 20.22
N GLN A 44 9.89 -22.85 20.07
CA GLN A 44 11.01 -23.76 20.37
C GLN A 44 11.07 -24.15 21.85
N ALA A 45 10.75 -23.23 22.76
CA ALA A 45 10.80 -23.48 24.21
C ALA A 45 9.57 -24.22 24.76
N ASN A 46 8.38 -24.07 24.14
CA ASN A 46 7.12 -24.54 24.72
C ASN A 46 6.43 -25.63 23.89
N GLY A 47 6.89 -25.84 22.67
CA GLY A 47 6.27 -26.79 21.73
C GLY A 47 4.96 -26.30 21.12
N PRO A 48 4.37 -27.06 20.18
CA PRO A 48 3.21 -26.66 19.39
C PRO A 48 1.97 -26.31 20.21
N GLU A 49 1.48 -27.21 21.05
CA GLU A 49 0.21 -27.03 21.79
C GLU A 49 0.13 -25.71 22.58
N LYS A 50 1.15 -25.46 23.42
CA LYS A 50 1.20 -24.23 24.19
C LYS A 50 1.34 -23.00 23.31
N SER A 51 2.10 -23.13 22.22
CA SER A 51 2.30 -22.02 21.29
C SER A 51 1.03 -21.67 20.52
N TRP A 52 0.27 -22.66 20.04
CA TRP A 52 -1.00 -22.37 19.38
C TRP A 52 -2.01 -21.70 20.31
N ALA A 53 -2.10 -22.13 21.56
CA ALA A 53 -2.94 -21.48 22.57
C ALA A 53 -2.52 -20.00 22.79
N ALA A 54 -1.22 -19.73 22.87
CA ALA A 54 -0.70 -18.39 23.06
C ALA A 54 -0.89 -17.49 21.81
N PHE A 55 -0.66 -18.04 20.60
CA PHE A 55 -0.77 -17.30 19.34
C PHE A 55 -2.22 -17.03 18.93
N ASN A 56 -3.16 -17.87 19.36
CA ASN A 56 -4.60 -17.67 19.16
C ASN A 56 -5.24 -16.71 20.17
N ASN A 57 -4.51 -16.32 21.21
CA ASN A 57 -5.02 -15.37 22.20
C ASN A 57 -4.94 -13.94 21.67
N ARG A 58 -6.09 -13.39 21.24
CA ARG A 58 -6.18 -12.00 20.72
C ARG A 58 -5.73 -10.91 21.70
N LYS A 59 -5.74 -11.20 23.01
CA LYS A 59 -5.29 -10.31 24.07
C LYS A 59 -3.90 -10.64 24.57
N GLY A 60 -3.23 -11.60 23.95
CA GLY A 60 -1.92 -12.08 24.31
C GLY A 60 -0.78 -11.24 23.71
N PRO A 61 0.47 -11.54 24.09
CA PRO A 61 1.65 -10.80 23.65
C PRO A 61 1.97 -10.96 22.15
N PHE A 62 1.32 -11.89 21.46
CA PHE A 62 1.53 -12.19 20.04
C PHE A 62 0.51 -11.53 19.11
N VAL A 63 -0.27 -10.57 19.65
CA VAL A 63 -1.17 -9.68 18.91
C VAL A 63 -0.96 -8.26 19.43
N LYS A 64 -0.58 -7.32 18.55
CA LYS A 64 -0.37 -5.91 18.92
C LYS A 64 -0.63 -5.02 17.73
N LYS A 65 -1.57 -4.08 17.82
CA LYS A 65 -2.01 -3.24 16.71
C LYS A 65 -2.46 -4.12 15.51
N ASP A 66 -1.80 -3.97 14.36
CA ASP A 66 -1.99 -4.75 13.14
C ASP A 66 -1.04 -5.95 13.00
N LEU A 67 -0.17 -6.19 14.01
CA LEU A 67 0.70 -7.36 14.07
C LEU A 67 0.01 -8.53 14.75
N TYR A 68 0.23 -9.71 14.20
CA TYR A 68 -0.17 -10.98 14.80
C TYR A 68 0.70 -12.12 14.29
N VAL A 69 0.83 -13.16 15.11
CA VAL A 69 1.44 -14.42 14.71
C VAL A 69 0.39 -15.27 14.00
N TYR A 70 0.77 -15.93 12.93
CA TYR A 70 0.00 -17.01 12.31
C TYR A 70 0.90 -18.22 12.05
N VAL A 71 0.29 -19.39 12.01
CA VAL A 71 0.99 -20.64 11.72
C VAL A 71 0.12 -21.50 10.80
N ILE A 72 0.75 -22.03 9.76
CA ILE A 72 0.17 -23.07 8.90
C ILE A 72 1.00 -24.34 9.00
N ASP A 73 0.36 -25.49 8.78
CA ASP A 73 1.08 -26.74 8.52
C ASP A 73 1.50 -26.83 7.03
N ARG A 74 2.29 -27.85 6.69
CA ARG A 74 2.74 -28.09 5.31
C ARG A 74 1.60 -28.51 4.37
N GLN A 75 0.45 -28.91 4.89
CA GLN A 75 -0.75 -29.20 4.12
C GLN A 75 -1.57 -27.92 3.86
N GLY A 76 -1.10 -26.77 4.34
CA GLY A 76 -1.75 -25.47 4.21
C GLY A 76 -2.97 -25.31 5.10
N THR A 77 -2.99 -25.94 6.28
CA THR A 77 -4.05 -25.72 7.27
C THR A 77 -3.59 -24.70 8.31
N TYR A 78 -4.40 -23.72 8.62
CA TYR A 78 -4.12 -22.83 9.76
C TYR A 78 -4.21 -23.59 11.09
N VAL A 79 -3.13 -23.62 11.86
CA VAL A 79 -3.09 -24.15 13.23
C VAL A 79 -3.08 -23.05 14.28
N ALA A 80 -2.67 -21.84 13.90
CA ALA A 80 -2.81 -20.65 14.74
C ALA A 80 -2.98 -19.38 13.89
N ASN A 81 -3.79 -18.41 14.39
CA ASN A 81 -3.94 -17.10 13.78
C ASN A 81 -4.42 -16.06 14.80
N GLY A 82 -3.55 -15.15 15.24
CA GLY A 82 -3.89 -14.15 16.25
C GLY A 82 -4.94 -13.12 15.82
N ALA A 83 -5.08 -12.86 14.51
CA ALA A 83 -6.04 -11.87 14.03
C ALA A 83 -7.49 -12.40 14.02
N ALA A 84 -7.68 -13.68 13.68
CA ALA A 84 -9.01 -14.26 13.51
C ALA A 84 -8.99 -15.77 13.82
N PRO A 85 -8.66 -16.18 15.05
CA PRO A 85 -8.54 -17.61 15.37
C PRO A 85 -9.86 -18.36 15.16
N ASP A 86 -10.99 -17.77 15.55
CA ASP A 86 -12.30 -18.44 15.50
C ASP A 86 -12.78 -18.75 14.07
N THR A 87 -12.24 -18.04 13.08
CA THR A 87 -12.66 -18.18 11.67
C THR A 87 -11.61 -18.81 10.77
N LEU A 88 -10.34 -18.76 11.14
CA LEU A 88 -9.25 -19.22 10.28
C LEU A 88 -8.62 -20.54 10.74
N VAL A 89 -8.53 -20.80 12.03
CA VAL A 89 -7.93 -22.04 12.53
C VAL A 89 -8.75 -23.24 12.05
N GLY A 90 -8.06 -24.24 11.52
CA GLY A 90 -8.65 -25.43 10.91
C GLY A 90 -8.98 -25.30 9.41
N LEU A 91 -8.95 -24.08 8.84
CA LEU A 91 -9.19 -23.92 7.40
C LEU A 91 -7.99 -24.38 6.59
N LYS A 92 -8.26 -25.13 5.52
CA LYS A 92 -7.29 -25.46 4.46
C LYS A 92 -7.23 -24.32 3.46
N VAL A 93 -6.07 -23.68 3.37
CA VAL A 93 -5.85 -22.48 2.55
C VAL A 93 -4.76 -22.67 1.49
N LEU A 94 -4.28 -23.91 1.29
CA LEU A 94 -3.17 -24.21 0.37
C LEU A 94 -3.38 -23.62 -1.03
N ASP A 95 -4.61 -23.72 -1.54
CA ASP A 95 -4.98 -23.25 -2.89
C ASP A 95 -5.57 -21.83 -2.90
N SER A 96 -5.63 -21.18 -1.74
CA SER A 96 -6.10 -19.82 -1.67
C SER A 96 -5.05 -18.85 -2.23
N VAL A 97 -5.57 -17.81 -2.88
CA VAL A 97 -4.76 -16.73 -3.44
C VAL A 97 -4.87 -15.48 -2.57
N ASP A 98 -3.87 -14.61 -2.66
CA ASP A 98 -3.97 -13.27 -2.10
C ASP A 98 -4.89 -12.38 -2.96
N ALA A 99 -5.16 -11.14 -2.55
CA ALA A 99 -6.03 -10.23 -3.28
C ALA A 99 -5.49 -9.83 -4.66
N ALA A 100 -4.20 -10.02 -4.93
CA ALA A 100 -3.57 -9.83 -6.24
C ALA A 100 -3.61 -11.10 -7.13
N GLY A 101 -4.17 -12.22 -6.61
CA GLY A 101 -4.28 -13.49 -7.34
C GLY A 101 -3.04 -14.40 -7.22
N ASN A 102 -2.09 -14.11 -6.34
CA ASN A 102 -0.90 -14.94 -6.17
C ASN A 102 -1.20 -16.15 -5.27
N PRO A 103 -0.62 -17.35 -5.55
CA PRO A 103 -0.82 -18.56 -4.75
C PRO A 103 -0.01 -18.48 -3.44
N LEU A 104 -0.47 -17.65 -2.51
CA LEU A 104 0.25 -17.22 -1.32
C LEU A 104 0.81 -18.37 -0.47
N PHE A 105 -0.05 -19.33 -0.11
CA PHE A 105 0.34 -20.39 0.83
C PHE A 105 1.29 -21.40 0.21
N ARG A 106 1.13 -21.70 -1.08
CA ARG A 106 2.09 -22.49 -1.85
C ARG A 106 3.46 -21.80 -1.91
N GLN A 107 3.49 -20.48 -2.07
CA GLN A 107 4.73 -19.71 -2.05
C GLN A 107 5.40 -19.73 -0.67
N MET A 108 4.63 -19.60 0.43
CA MET A 108 5.16 -19.69 1.81
C MET A 108 5.85 -21.04 2.04
N ILE A 109 5.21 -22.13 1.64
CA ILE A 109 5.76 -23.48 1.76
C ILE A 109 7.03 -23.59 0.91
N ALA A 110 6.97 -23.24 -0.37
CA ALA A 110 8.08 -23.41 -1.30
C ALA A 110 9.33 -22.60 -0.90
N VAL A 111 9.18 -21.37 -0.38
CA VAL A 111 10.34 -20.59 0.05
C VAL A 111 10.96 -21.13 1.33
N THR A 112 10.13 -21.66 2.25
CA THR A 112 10.61 -22.22 3.53
C THR A 112 11.13 -23.65 3.39
N GLU A 113 10.89 -24.33 2.29
CA GLU A 113 11.58 -25.59 1.94
C GLU A 113 13.04 -25.36 1.56
N LYS A 114 13.35 -24.22 0.94
CA LYS A 114 14.71 -23.88 0.50
C LYS A 114 15.57 -23.29 1.60
N GLN A 115 14.95 -22.62 2.58
CA GLN A 115 15.64 -21.96 3.69
C GLN A 115 14.72 -21.90 4.91
N GLN A 116 15.27 -22.12 6.10
CA GLN A 116 14.50 -22.18 7.34
C GLN A 116 13.79 -20.84 7.66
N GLU A 117 14.41 -19.71 7.35
CA GLU A 117 13.81 -18.38 7.42
C GLU A 117 13.70 -17.76 6.04
N ALA A 118 12.55 -17.14 5.75
CA ALA A 118 12.29 -16.46 4.49
C ALA A 118 11.55 -15.16 4.73
N ARG A 119 11.55 -14.29 3.73
CA ARG A 119 10.71 -13.09 3.70
C ARG A 119 9.92 -13.08 2.41
N ILE A 120 8.61 -12.80 2.52
CA ILE A 120 7.71 -12.69 1.38
C ILE A 120 6.92 -11.38 1.41
N ARG A 121 6.39 -11.00 0.25
CA ARG A 121 5.44 -9.91 0.09
C ARG A 121 4.17 -10.46 -0.55
N TYR A 122 3.02 -10.06 -0.03
CA TYR A 122 1.70 -10.44 -0.54
C TYR A 122 0.68 -9.34 -0.19
N VAL A 123 -0.55 -9.48 -0.63
CA VAL A 123 -1.62 -8.51 -0.40
C VAL A 123 -2.67 -9.13 0.50
N TRP A 124 -2.97 -8.49 1.63
CA TRP A 124 -3.84 -9.06 2.64
C TRP A 124 -4.75 -8.03 3.28
N LEU A 125 -5.93 -8.49 3.76
CA LEU A 125 -6.84 -7.65 4.53
C LEU A 125 -6.21 -7.23 5.85
N ASN A 126 -5.95 -5.94 6.02
CA ASN A 126 -5.65 -5.35 7.32
C ASN A 126 -6.96 -5.13 8.07
N ARG A 127 -7.19 -5.95 9.10
CA ARG A 127 -8.44 -5.93 9.88
C ARG A 127 -8.56 -4.71 10.79
N THR A 128 -7.45 -4.07 11.12
CA THR A 128 -7.44 -2.84 11.91
C THR A 128 -7.97 -1.65 11.12
N HIS A 129 -7.60 -1.58 9.83
CA HIS A 129 -8.03 -0.51 8.94
C HIS A 129 -9.18 -0.91 8.02
N ASN A 130 -9.53 -2.22 7.97
CA ASN A 130 -10.51 -2.81 7.06
C ASN A 130 -10.22 -2.58 5.57
N HIS A 131 -8.94 -2.51 5.21
CA HIS A 131 -8.45 -2.35 3.84
C HIS A 131 -7.53 -3.50 3.44
N VAL A 132 -7.54 -3.82 2.14
CA VAL A 132 -6.56 -4.72 1.54
C VAL A 132 -5.27 -3.93 1.28
N GLU A 133 -4.17 -4.38 1.86
CA GLU A 133 -2.89 -3.66 1.86
C GLU A 133 -1.71 -4.58 1.56
N PRO A 134 -0.60 -4.04 1.00
CA PRO A 134 0.64 -4.79 0.89
C PRO A 134 1.14 -5.20 2.27
N LYS A 135 1.51 -6.46 2.39
CA LYS A 135 2.04 -7.04 3.63
C LYS A 135 3.37 -7.71 3.36
N PHE A 136 4.37 -7.41 4.18
CA PHE A 136 5.63 -8.13 4.24
C PHE A 136 5.62 -9.05 5.45
N ALA A 137 6.06 -10.30 5.29
CA ALA A 137 6.14 -11.22 6.41
C ALA A 137 7.49 -11.92 6.47
N TRP A 138 7.99 -12.10 7.68
CA TRP A 138 9.01 -13.08 7.98
C TRP A 138 8.36 -14.41 8.24
N LEU A 139 8.95 -15.47 7.71
CA LEU A 139 8.53 -16.84 7.83
C LEU A 139 9.64 -17.66 8.49
N HIS A 140 9.29 -18.57 9.38
CA HIS A 140 10.19 -19.56 9.97
C HIS A 140 9.56 -20.94 9.90
N ARG A 141 10.32 -21.89 9.38
CA ARG A 141 9.90 -23.28 9.37
C ARG A 141 10.43 -24.01 10.61
N GLU A 142 9.52 -24.57 11.38
CA GLU A 142 9.81 -25.46 12.52
C GLU A 142 9.13 -26.80 12.30
N GLY A 143 9.90 -27.82 11.87
CA GLY A 143 9.36 -29.13 11.49
C GLY A 143 8.31 -29.04 10.37
N GLU A 144 7.10 -29.45 10.69
CA GLU A 144 5.95 -29.44 9.76
C GLU A 144 5.18 -28.11 9.75
N TYR A 145 5.63 -27.12 10.52
CA TYR A 145 4.93 -25.86 10.69
C TYR A 145 5.69 -24.69 10.10
N ILE A 146 4.95 -23.70 9.59
CA ILE A 146 5.47 -22.43 9.09
C ILE A 146 4.83 -21.32 9.90
N LEU A 147 5.62 -20.70 10.76
CA LEU A 147 5.24 -19.54 11.55
C LEU A 147 5.51 -18.28 10.75
N GLY A 148 4.57 -17.34 10.77
CA GLY A 148 4.71 -16.04 10.12
C GLY A 148 4.29 -14.88 11.00
N VAL A 149 5.01 -13.76 10.87
CA VAL A 149 4.60 -12.45 11.37
C VAL A 149 4.83 -11.43 10.27
N GLY A 150 3.78 -10.67 9.96
CA GLY A 150 3.88 -9.67 8.90
C GLY A 150 3.44 -8.28 9.37
N TYR A 151 4.02 -7.26 8.78
CA TYR A 151 3.60 -5.87 8.90
C TYR A 151 3.05 -5.38 7.57
N TYR A 152 2.11 -4.46 7.62
CA TYR A 152 1.57 -3.83 6.43
C TYR A 152 2.47 -2.67 6.02
N ALA A 153 2.78 -2.59 4.73
CA ALA A 153 3.48 -1.44 4.20
C ALA A 153 2.54 -0.22 4.29
N PRO A 154 3.04 0.92 4.76
CA PRO A 154 2.26 2.15 4.66
C PRO A 154 1.92 2.41 3.19
N ARG A 155 0.71 2.91 2.92
CA ARG A 155 0.37 3.39 1.58
C ARG A 155 1.28 4.55 1.22
N SER A 156 1.59 4.66 -0.06
CA SER A 156 2.32 5.81 -0.55
C SER A 156 1.52 7.09 -0.31
N THR A 157 2.20 8.11 0.16
CA THR A 157 1.58 9.38 0.53
C THR A 157 1.58 10.38 -0.62
N ALA A 158 0.83 11.48 -0.45
CA ALA A 158 0.89 12.62 -1.36
C ALA A 158 2.32 13.19 -1.50
N ASP A 159 3.07 13.21 -0.40
CA ASP A 159 4.47 13.68 -0.40
C ASP A 159 5.40 12.74 -1.16
N ASP A 160 5.20 11.43 -1.04
CA ASP A 160 5.98 10.46 -1.81
C ASP A 160 5.70 10.60 -3.31
N ALA A 161 4.43 10.80 -3.69
CA ALA A 161 4.04 11.04 -5.08
C ALA A 161 4.64 12.34 -5.63
N ARG A 162 4.67 13.42 -4.84
CA ARG A 162 5.33 14.68 -5.24
C ARG A 162 6.83 14.52 -5.42
N LYS A 163 7.52 13.89 -4.48
CA LYS A 163 8.97 13.61 -4.57
C LYS A 163 9.31 12.78 -5.81
N LEU A 164 8.48 11.78 -6.13
CA LEU A 164 8.68 10.97 -7.32
C LEU A 164 8.45 11.79 -8.60
N LEU A 165 7.43 12.67 -8.63
CA LEU A 165 7.18 13.59 -9.74
C LEU A 165 8.33 14.60 -9.91
N ASP A 166 8.85 15.17 -8.83
CA ASP A 166 10.00 16.09 -8.87
C ASP A 166 11.25 15.39 -9.43
N SER A 167 11.48 14.14 -9.01
CA SER A 167 12.56 13.31 -9.53
C SER A 167 12.40 13.03 -11.03
N ALA A 168 11.18 12.69 -11.47
CA ALA A 168 10.87 12.44 -12.87
C ALA A 168 11.01 13.71 -13.73
N SER A 169 10.50 14.85 -13.26
CA SER A 169 10.66 16.15 -13.91
C SER A 169 12.14 16.54 -14.07
N SER A 170 12.92 16.33 -13.01
CA SER A 170 14.36 16.60 -13.04
C SER A 170 15.09 15.71 -14.04
N GLU A 171 14.70 14.45 -14.16
CA GLU A 171 15.26 13.52 -15.17
C GLU A 171 14.96 14.00 -16.59
N VAL A 172 13.70 14.39 -16.88
CA VAL A 172 13.31 14.90 -18.20
C VAL A 172 14.09 16.18 -18.54
N LYS A 173 14.26 17.10 -17.58
CA LYS A 173 15.05 18.32 -17.78
C LYS A 173 16.51 18.03 -18.10
N LYS A 174 17.07 16.98 -17.47
CA LYS A 174 18.48 16.62 -17.60
C LYS A 174 18.81 15.90 -18.90
N ILE A 175 18.00 14.95 -19.34
CA ILE A 175 18.33 14.03 -20.43
C ILE A 175 17.29 13.98 -21.56
N GLY A 176 16.22 14.77 -21.47
CA GLY A 176 15.10 14.78 -22.42
C GLY A 176 14.12 13.62 -22.22
N ILE A 177 12.90 13.79 -22.74
CA ILE A 177 11.81 12.81 -22.55
C ILE A 177 12.12 11.46 -23.19
N ASP A 178 12.74 11.43 -24.39
CA ASP A 178 13.02 10.17 -25.11
C ASP A 178 13.91 9.22 -24.30
N LYS A 179 14.93 9.77 -23.63
CA LYS A 179 15.83 8.99 -22.76
C LYS A 179 15.19 8.69 -21.42
N ALA A 180 14.46 9.64 -20.83
CA ALA A 180 13.78 9.45 -19.56
C ALA A 180 12.67 8.39 -19.65
N ALA A 181 11.94 8.32 -20.77
CA ALA A 181 10.89 7.34 -21.02
C ALA A 181 11.39 5.89 -20.87
N ALA A 182 12.63 5.59 -21.26
CA ALA A 182 13.21 4.26 -21.07
C ALA A 182 13.31 3.89 -19.57
N SER A 183 13.67 4.86 -18.71
CA SER A 183 13.70 4.67 -17.25
C SER A 183 12.31 4.59 -16.65
N PHE A 184 11.35 5.38 -17.16
CA PHE A 184 9.95 5.37 -16.70
C PHE A 184 9.23 4.08 -17.08
N ASN A 185 9.55 3.50 -18.24
CA ASN A 185 9.00 2.23 -18.72
C ASN A 185 9.59 0.98 -18.06
N ASN A 186 10.47 1.13 -17.06
CA ASN A 186 11.03 -0.01 -16.34
C ASN A 186 10.23 -0.30 -15.07
N PRO A 187 9.41 -1.38 -15.02
CA PRO A 187 8.60 -1.70 -13.84
C PRO A 187 9.40 -2.05 -12.58
N ARG A 188 10.71 -2.31 -12.74
CA ARG A 188 11.64 -2.59 -11.63
C ARG A 188 12.61 -1.43 -11.40
N GLY A 189 12.38 -0.31 -12.06
CA GLY A 189 13.22 0.87 -11.98
C GLY A 189 12.83 1.79 -10.82
N ARG A 190 13.65 2.83 -10.60
CA ARG A 190 13.45 3.81 -9.53
C ARG A 190 12.19 4.67 -9.65
N PHE A 191 11.54 4.68 -10.80
CA PHE A 191 10.31 5.43 -11.08
C PHE A 191 9.03 4.61 -10.89
N VAL A 192 9.16 3.41 -10.30
CA VAL A 192 8.08 2.58 -9.79
C VAL A 192 8.40 2.22 -8.34
N GLN A 193 7.58 2.68 -7.39
CA GLN A 193 7.78 2.50 -5.96
C GLN A 193 6.45 2.09 -5.33
N ASP A 194 6.32 0.82 -4.95
CA ASP A 194 5.10 0.23 -4.44
C ASP A 194 3.90 0.46 -5.40
N ASP A 195 2.92 1.29 -5.03
CA ASP A 195 1.76 1.65 -5.84
C ASP A 195 1.93 2.98 -6.61
N LEU A 196 3.07 3.66 -6.43
CA LEU A 196 3.45 4.84 -7.22
C LEU A 196 4.16 4.43 -8.49
N TYR A 197 3.86 5.09 -9.58
CA TYR A 197 4.58 4.97 -10.83
C TYR A 197 4.48 6.25 -11.65
N VAL A 198 5.54 6.53 -12.41
CA VAL A 198 5.56 7.62 -13.37
C VAL A 198 4.87 7.17 -14.66
N PHE A 199 4.09 8.06 -15.23
CA PHE A 199 3.68 7.97 -16.63
C PHE A 199 3.94 9.29 -17.36
N ALA A 200 4.11 9.23 -18.67
CA ALA A 200 4.30 10.39 -19.51
C ALA A 200 3.40 10.33 -20.74
N ILE A 201 2.80 11.47 -21.11
CA ILE A 201 1.90 11.61 -22.27
C ILE A 201 2.36 12.80 -23.07
N ASN A 202 2.53 12.62 -24.38
CA ASN A 202 2.85 13.70 -25.29
C ASN A 202 1.67 14.68 -25.44
N LEU A 203 1.89 15.96 -25.18
CA LEU A 203 0.83 16.98 -25.16
C LEU A 203 0.22 17.26 -26.54
N GLN A 204 0.95 17.02 -27.62
CA GLN A 204 0.47 17.25 -28.97
C GLN A 204 -0.31 16.06 -29.52
N SER A 205 0.27 14.85 -29.42
CA SER A 205 -0.32 13.64 -29.99
C SER A 205 -1.31 12.91 -29.07
N GLY A 206 -1.28 13.21 -27.75
CA GLY A 206 -2.09 12.49 -26.74
C GLY A 206 -1.67 11.03 -26.53
N LYS A 207 -0.48 10.63 -27.02
CA LYS A 207 0.01 9.26 -26.87
C LYS A 207 0.85 9.10 -25.61
N PHE A 208 0.79 7.93 -25.01
CA PHE A 208 1.75 7.59 -23.96
C PHE A 208 3.18 7.55 -24.50
N GLU A 209 4.08 8.21 -23.83
CA GLU A 209 5.54 8.11 -24.01
C GLU A 209 6.10 7.09 -23.04
N ALA A 210 5.51 7.01 -21.85
CA ALA A 210 5.87 6.02 -20.84
C ALA A 210 4.71 5.69 -19.90
N HIS A 211 4.73 4.46 -19.33
CA HIS A 211 3.85 4.06 -18.25
C HIS A 211 4.52 2.98 -17.37
N GLY A 212 4.94 3.34 -16.16
CA GLY A 212 5.76 2.49 -15.29
C GLY A 212 5.21 1.10 -15.03
N MET A 213 3.89 0.97 -14.82
CA MET A 213 3.25 -0.34 -14.57
C MET A 213 2.83 -1.08 -15.85
N ASN A 214 2.65 -0.36 -16.98
CA ASN A 214 2.23 -0.94 -18.24
C ASN A 214 3.09 -0.39 -19.41
N PRO A 215 4.36 -0.80 -19.53
CA PRO A 215 5.26 -0.28 -20.56
C PRO A 215 4.75 -0.49 -21.99
N LYS A 216 3.87 -1.47 -22.20
CA LYS A 216 3.23 -1.76 -23.50
C LYS A 216 2.30 -0.65 -23.98
N TRP A 217 1.90 0.28 -23.09
CA TRP A 217 1.08 1.42 -23.46
C TRP A 217 1.86 2.52 -24.19
N ALA A 218 3.19 2.52 -24.09
CA ALA A 218 4.01 3.46 -24.85
C ALA A 218 3.68 3.41 -26.34
N GLY A 219 3.43 4.59 -26.93
CA GLY A 219 2.98 4.76 -28.32
C GLY A 219 1.46 4.65 -28.55
N THR A 220 0.66 4.15 -27.58
CA THR A 220 -0.79 4.07 -27.72
C THR A 220 -1.47 5.40 -27.39
N ASN A 221 -2.68 5.63 -27.92
CA ASN A 221 -3.47 6.82 -27.62
C ASN A 221 -4.00 6.75 -26.17
N ALA A 222 -3.75 7.81 -25.40
CA ALA A 222 -4.23 7.97 -24.03
C ALA A 222 -5.45 8.89 -23.92
N SER A 223 -5.71 9.73 -24.95
CA SER A 223 -6.70 10.82 -24.88
C SER A 223 -8.12 10.36 -24.57
N ASP A 224 -8.47 9.15 -25.01
CA ASP A 224 -9.82 8.59 -24.87
C ASP A 224 -9.97 7.69 -23.64
N LEU A 225 -8.97 7.66 -22.75
CA LEU A 225 -9.08 6.88 -21.53
C LEU A 225 -10.07 7.51 -20.54
N HIS A 226 -10.97 6.66 -20.09
CA HIS A 226 -11.93 6.95 -19.03
C HIS A 226 -11.65 6.03 -17.84
N ASP A 227 -12.00 6.49 -16.65
CA ASP A 227 -12.06 5.60 -15.50
C ASP A 227 -13.34 4.75 -15.52
N VAL A 228 -13.50 3.87 -14.54
CA VAL A 228 -14.68 2.98 -14.47
C VAL A 228 -15.98 3.72 -14.15
N GLU A 229 -15.92 4.98 -13.72
CA GLU A 229 -17.07 5.86 -13.52
C GLU A 229 -17.39 6.72 -14.77
N GLY A 230 -16.60 6.54 -15.85
CA GLY A 230 -16.79 7.23 -17.13
C GLY A 230 -16.12 8.62 -17.17
N LYS A 231 -15.28 8.97 -16.21
CA LYS A 231 -14.57 10.25 -16.20
C LYS A 231 -13.45 10.26 -17.27
N PRO A 232 -13.41 11.28 -18.16
CA PRO A 232 -12.36 11.42 -19.19
C PRO A 232 -11.06 11.96 -18.60
N LEU A 233 -10.43 11.17 -17.76
CA LEU A 233 -9.32 11.58 -16.87
C LEU A 233 -8.11 12.14 -17.64
N VAL A 234 -7.73 11.53 -18.76
CA VAL A 234 -6.56 11.97 -19.52
C VAL A 234 -6.84 13.27 -20.27
N LYS A 235 -8.06 13.46 -20.79
CA LYS A 235 -8.46 14.73 -21.41
C LYS A 235 -8.35 15.89 -20.42
N GLU A 236 -8.82 15.67 -19.19
CA GLU A 236 -8.70 16.67 -18.10
C GLU A 236 -7.25 16.96 -17.76
N MET A 237 -6.40 15.92 -17.64
CA MET A 237 -4.97 16.05 -17.38
C MET A 237 -4.25 16.85 -18.47
N LEU A 238 -4.54 16.54 -19.76
CA LEU A 238 -3.93 17.22 -20.91
C LEU A 238 -4.33 18.70 -20.96
N GLU A 239 -5.60 19.03 -20.71
CA GLU A 239 -6.08 20.40 -20.65
C GLU A 239 -5.42 21.18 -19.53
N LEU A 240 -5.36 20.58 -18.34
CA LEU A 240 -4.72 21.18 -17.16
C LEU A 240 -3.22 21.43 -17.40
N ALA A 241 -2.51 20.47 -18.00
CA ALA A 241 -1.09 20.63 -18.33
C ALA A 241 -0.85 21.70 -19.39
N LYS A 242 -1.74 21.85 -20.39
CA LYS A 242 -1.64 22.87 -21.43
C LYS A 242 -1.91 24.27 -20.89
N THR A 243 -2.90 24.41 -20.02
CA THR A 243 -3.38 25.74 -19.56
C THR A 243 -2.61 26.24 -18.33
N LYS A 244 -2.34 25.37 -17.36
CA LYS A 244 -1.71 25.73 -16.07
C LYS A 244 -0.29 25.23 -15.89
N GLY A 245 0.15 24.29 -16.71
CA GLY A 245 1.48 23.69 -16.61
C GLY A 245 1.60 22.59 -15.58
N GLU A 246 0.84 22.65 -14.47
CA GLU A 246 0.79 21.65 -13.42
C GLU A 246 -0.59 21.61 -12.76
N GLY A 247 -0.87 20.56 -12.01
CA GLY A 247 -2.12 20.45 -11.26
C GLY A 247 -2.38 19.06 -10.71
N THR A 248 -3.63 18.84 -10.33
CA THR A 248 -4.08 17.61 -9.68
C THR A 248 -5.39 17.15 -10.29
N VAL A 249 -5.51 15.83 -10.55
CA VAL A 249 -6.72 15.20 -11.06
C VAL A 249 -7.08 14.01 -10.19
N ASP A 250 -8.34 13.94 -9.76
CA ASP A 250 -8.91 12.85 -8.97
C ASP A 250 -9.76 11.96 -9.87
N TYR A 251 -9.60 10.64 -9.75
CA TYR A 251 -10.34 9.62 -10.51
C TYR A 251 -10.27 8.27 -9.79
N VAL A 252 -10.95 7.27 -10.29
CA VAL A 252 -10.85 5.90 -9.77
C VAL A 252 -9.99 5.05 -10.71
N TRP A 253 -9.07 4.27 -10.14
CA TRP A 253 -8.15 3.48 -10.94
C TRP A 253 -7.78 2.17 -10.26
N ARG A 254 -7.45 1.17 -11.07
CA ARG A 254 -6.98 -0.11 -10.54
C ARG A 254 -5.59 0.07 -9.91
N ASN A 255 -5.50 -0.18 -8.62
CA ASN A 255 -4.23 -0.20 -7.90
C ASN A 255 -3.44 -1.46 -8.30
N PRO A 256 -2.20 -1.32 -8.83
CA PRO A 256 -1.43 -2.45 -9.33
C PRO A 256 -0.95 -3.39 -8.21
N VAL A 257 -0.97 -2.93 -6.97
CA VAL A 257 -0.53 -3.70 -5.81
C VAL A 257 -1.68 -4.48 -5.19
N THR A 258 -2.83 -3.83 -4.97
CA THR A 258 -4.00 -4.45 -4.33
C THR A 258 -4.93 -5.12 -5.34
N ASN A 259 -4.77 -4.83 -6.63
CA ASN A 259 -5.65 -5.22 -7.74
C ASN A 259 -7.11 -4.72 -7.59
N ALA A 260 -7.38 -3.86 -6.60
CA ALA A 260 -8.68 -3.24 -6.40
C ALA A 260 -8.81 -1.93 -7.22
N VAL A 261 -10.06 -1.55 -7.52
CA VAL A 261 -10.36 -0.21 -8.04
C VAL A 261 -10.51 0.72 -6.84
N GLU A 262 -9.67 1.75 -6.79
CA GLU A 262 -9.55 2.65 -5.66
C GLU A 262 -9.53 4.10 -6.13
N LYS A 263 -9.89 5.04 -5.26
CA LYS A 263 -9.74 6.47 -5.53
C LYS A 263 -8.26 6.81 -5.71
N LYS A 264 -7.93 7.54 -6.75
CA LYS A 264 -6.56 7.94 -7.07
C LYS A 264 -6.49 9.44 -7.29
N ARG A 265 -5.52 10.07 -6.66
CA ARG A 265 -5.14 11.46 -6.90
C ARG A 265 -3.82 11.50 -7.63
N THR A 266 -3.77 12.19 -8.78
CA THR A 266 -2.57 12.28 -9.61
C THR A 266 -2.11 13.72 -9.69
N PHE A 267 -0.85 13.95 -9.33
CA PHE A 267 -0.15 15.17 -9.64
C PHE A 267 0.42 15.11 -11.05
N ILE A 268 0.24 16.16 -11.81
CA ILE A 268 0.77 16.29 -13.17
C ILE A 268 1.64 17.52 -13.29
N ARG A 269 2.63 17.46 -14.19
CA ARG A 269 3.48 18.59 -14.56
C ARG A 269 3.86 18.52 -16.03
N ARG A 270 3.87 19.67 -16.70
CA ARG A 270 4.34 19.80 -18.08
C ARG A 270 5.85 19.96 -18.11
N GLU A 271 6.53 19.11 -18.84
CA GLU A 271 7.97 19.21 -19.10
C GLU A 271 8.23 19.01 -20.61
N ASN A 272 8.81 20.03 -21.27
CA ASN A 272 9.29 19.95 -22.65
C ASN A 272 8.31 19.29 -23.66
N GLY A 273 7.04 19.68 -23.65
CA GLY A 273 6.02 19.13 -24.57
C GLY A 273 5.35 17.83 -24.10
N SER A 274 5.73 17.32 -22.95
CA SER A 274 5.12 16.15 -22.32
C SER A 274 4.43 16.50 -20.99
N LEU A 275 3.37 15.76 -20.68
CA LEU A 275 2.78 15.68 -19.36
C LEU A 275 3.46 14.54 -18.61
N ILE A 276 4.02 14.82 -17.45
CA ILE A 276 4.53 13.82 -16.51
C ILE A 276 3.54 13.70 -15.37
N GLY A 277 3.14 12.48 -15.01
CA GLY A 277 2.17 12.24 -13.93
C GLY A 277 2.63 11.18 -12.95
N VAL A 278 2.30 11.41 -11.67
CA VAL A 278 2.44 10.44 -10.58
C VAL A 278 1.20 10.50 -9.71
N GLY A 279 0.53 9.37 -9.52
CA GLY A 279 -0.67 9.31 -8.68
C GLY A 279 -0.50 8.38 -7.49
N PHE A 280 -1.10 8.77 -6.38
CA PHE A 280 -1.22 7.97 -5.16
C PHE A 280 -2.69 7.63 -4.90
N TYR A 281 -2.95 6.53 -4.19
CA TYR A 281 -4.30 6.08 -3.89
C TYR A 281 -4.75 6.65 -2.54
N THR A 282 -5.96 7.23 -2.54
CA THR A 282 -6.59 7.81 -1.34
C THR A 282 -7.60 6.86 -0.74
N GLU A 283 -7.97 7.10 0.51
CA GLU A 283 -9.05 6.38 1.20
C GLU A 283 -10.43 6.77 0.70
#